data_23a2399ab67ee927f656003f738a8cca
#
_entry.id   23a2399ab67ee927f656003f738a8cca
#
_cell.length_a   1.000
_cell.length_b   1.000
_cell.length_c   1.000
_cell.angle_alpha   90.00
_cell.angle_beta   90.00
_cell.angle_gamma   90.00
#
_symmetry.space_group_name_H-M   'P 1'
#
loop_
_entity.id
_entity.type
_entity.pdbx_description
1 polymer ?
#
loop_
_entity_poly.entity_id
_entity_poly.type
_entity_poly.pdbx_seq_one_letter_code
_entity_poly.pdbx_strand_id
1 'polypeptide(L)'
;MTETILAPPVQKPRQVFFVAGTDTDVGKTVVSCTLLARAKLLGLSAFGVKPITAGCDTEIVNGKEVLVSGDAARMSEHARVAIDPMLIAPIRLPSPISPHLAAAEVGVSLRAERVVGQVRAALSTRADLVIVEGAGGWRVPINARETVADIARILQKPVILVVRIRLGCLNHALLTAEAIRRDGLQLAGWVATVLDDDQTAGMIDAQCTSLAERLQVPCLGVLPFQKSLDVNTLATLIRLPDEMNTAS
;
A
#
# COMPACT_ATOMS: atom_id res chain seq x y z
N MET A 1 -43.26 22.69 20.47
CA MET A 1 -42.51 21.56 19.88
C MET A 1 -41.11 22.05 19.58
N THR A 2 -40.14 21.63 20.38
CA THR A 2 -38.74 22.06 20.24
C THR A 2 -38.07 21.04 19.30
N GLU A 3 -37.76 21.46 18.07
CA GLU A 3 -36.92 20.65 17.17
C GLU A 3 -35.55 20.46 17.79
N THR A 4 -35.23 19.22 18.10
CA THR A 4 -33.88 18.83 18.50
C THR A 4 -33.01 18.87 17.26
N ILE A 5 -32.23 19.93 17.09
CA ILE A 5 -31.19 20.02 16.04
C ILE A 5 -30.14 18.97 16.40
N LEU A 6 -30.17 17.84 15.70
CA LEU A 6 -29.10 16.84 15.76
C LEU A 6 -27.80 17.49 15.28
N ALA A 7 -26.81 17.50 16.17
CA ALA A 7 -25.46 17.94 15.79
C ALA A 7 -24.97 17.15 14.56
N PRO A 8 -24.33 17.80 13.58
CA PRO A 8 -23.81 17.11 12.42
C PRO A 8 -22.84 16.00 12.87
N PRO A 9 -22.82 14.84 12.18
CA PRO A 9 -21.93 13.75 12.54
C PRO A 9 -20.49 14.26 12.52
N VAL A 10 -19.75 13.99 13.58
CA VAL A 10 -18.32 14.32 13.69
C VAL A 10 -17.61 13.57 12.57
N GLN A 11 -17.17 14.28 11.54
CA GLN A 11 -16.40 13.70 10.45
C GLN A 11 -15.08 13.21 11.04
N LYS A 12 -14.83 11.89 10.95
CA LYS A 12 -13.53 11.32 11.31
C LYS A 12 -12.44 11.96 10.42
N PRO A 13 -11.27 12.27 10.99
CA PRO A 13 -10.18 12.81 10.20
C PRO A 13 -9.79 11.81 9.11
N ARG A 14 -9.50 12.33 7.91
CA ARG A 14 -9.04 11.55 6.77
C ARG A 14 -7.77 10.78 7.11
N GLN A 15 -7.75 9.48 6.81
CA GLN A 15 -6.60 8.62 6.98
C GLN A 15 -5.86 8.46 5.64
N VAL A 16 -4.54 8.61 5.67
CA VAL A 16 -3.68 8.35 4.51
C VAL A 16 -2.50 7.53 5.00
N PHE A 17 -2.32 6.34 4.44
CA PHE A 17 -1.20 5.46 4.76
C PHE A 17 -0.33 5.20 3.53
N PHE A 18 0.98 5.11 3.78
CA PHE A 18 1.94 4.65 2.79
C PHE A 18 2.18 3.15 3.00
N VAL A 19 1.88 2.32 2.01
CA VAL A 19 2.12 0.87 2.07
C VAL A 19 3.50 0.58 1.49
N ALA A 20 4.41 0.14 2.35
CA ALA A 20 5.76 -0.28 1.99
C ALA A 20 5.91 -1.80 2.12
N GLY A 21 6.79 -2.39 1.34
CA GLY A 21 7.16 -3.79 1.46
C GLY A 21 8.58 -3.97 1.97
N THR A 22 8.85 -5.13 2.56
CA THR A 22 10.24 -5.56 2.86
C THR A 22 11.01 -5.89 1.58
N ASP A 23 10.29 -6.18 0.47
CA ASP A 23 10.87 -6.54 -0.82
C ASP A 23 9.84 -6.34 -1.95
N THR A 24 10.25 -6.65 -3.19
CA THR A 24 9.32 -6.88 -4.31
C THR A 24 8.56 -8.20 -4.04
N ASP A 25 7.36 -8.33 -4.62
CA ASP A 25 6.51 -9.53 -4.53
C ASP A 25 6.24 -10.05 -3.11
N VAL A 26 6.14 -9.12 -2.15
CA VAL A 26 5.70 -9.44 -0.77
C VAL A 26 4.19 -9.28 -0.58
N GLY A 27 3.42 -9.05 -1.65
CA GLY A 27 1.96 -8.93 -1.58
C GLY A 27 1.43 -7.52 -1.27
N LYS A 28 2.21 -6.44 -1.52
CA LYS A 28 1.75 -5.06 -1.28
C LYS A 28 0.40 -4.76 -1.90
N THR A 29 0.21 -5.08 -3.18
CA THR A 29 -1.04 -4.80 -3.89
C THR A 29 -2.21 -5.60 -3.32
N VAL A 30 -1.98 -6.85 -2.93
CA VAL A 30 -3.00 -7.66 -2.22
C VAL A 30 -3.40 -6.97 -0.91
N VAL A 31 -2.42 -6.56 -0.11
CA VAL A 31 -2.67 -5.84 1.17
C VAL A 31 -3.38 -4.52 0.91
N SER A 32 -2.96 -3.72 -0.08
CA SER A 32 -3.60 -2.45 -0.44
C SER A 32 -5.07 -2.65 -0.81
N CYS A 33 -5.36 -3.61 -1.70
CA CYS A 33 -6.74 -3.98 -2.06
C CYS A 33 -7.55 -4.48 -0.86
N THR A 34 -6.93 -5.29 0.02
CA THR A 34 -7.57 -5.81 1.23
C THR A 34 -7.92 -4.68 2.22
N LEU A 35 -7.04 -3.69 2.40
CA LEU A 35 -7.33 -2.50 3.22
C LEU A 35 -8.47 -1.66 2.64
N LEU A 36 -8.53 -1.50 1.30
CA LEU A 36 -9.64 -0.82 0.63
C LEU A 36 -10.96 -1.59 0.81
N ALA A 37 -10.93 -2.91 0.67
CA ALA A 37 -12.09 -3.76 0.91
C ALA A 37 -12.52 -3.73 2.39
N ARG A 38 -11.56 -3.69 3.34
CA ARG A 38 -11.86 -3.48 4.78
C ARG A 38 -12.57 -2.16 5.02
N ALA A 39 -12.08 -1.07 4.43
CA ALA A 39 -12.74 0.24 4.50
C ALA A 39 -14.19 0.17 3.99
N LYS A 40 -14.43 -0.58 2.90
CA LYS A 40 -15.77 -0.82 2.37
C LYS A 40 -16.68 -1.54 3.37
N LEU A 41 -16.18 -2.55 4.08
CA LEU A 41 -16.94 -3.26 5.13
C LEU A 41 -17.30 -2.32 6.30
N LEU A 42 -16.45 -1.34 6.59
CA LEU A 42 -16.68 -0.32 7.63
C LEU A 42 -17.53 0.87 7.16
N GLY A 43 -18.02 0.84 5.92
CA GLY A 43 -18.82 1.94 5.35
C GLY A 43 -18.01 3.17 4.95
N LEU A 44 -16.66 3.11 5.00
CA LEU A 44 -15.79 4.22 4.67
C LEU A 44 -15.65 4.40 3.14
N SER A 45 -15.52 5.64 2.70
CA SER A 45 -15.09 5.98 1.35
C SER A 45 -13.57 5.81 1.24
N ALA A 46 -13.08 5.10 0.21
CA ALA A 46 -11.67 4.79 0.08
C ALA A 46 -11.22 4.66 -1.37
N PHE A 47 -9.96 4.96 -1.64
CA PHE A 47 -9.27 4.66 -2.90
C PHE A 47 -7.78 4.42 -2.68
N GLY A 48 -7.14 3.81 -3.67
CA GLY A 48 -5.71 3.55 -3.68
C GLY A 48 -4.98 4.35 -4.77
N VAL A 49 -3.70 4.63 -4.55
CA VAL A 49 -2.78 5.24 -5.51
C VAL A 49 -1.50 4.42 -5.54
N LYS A 50 -1.05 4.02 -6.72
CA LYS A 50 0.28 3.41 -6.95
C LYS A 50 1.07 4.33 -7.86
N PRO A 51 1.84 5.28 -7.31
CA PRO A 51 2.41 6.41 -8.07
C PRO A 51 3.36 5.98 -9.17
N ILE A 52 4.10 4.88 -8.97
CA ILE A 52 5.03 4.31 -9.93
C ILE A 52 4.66 2.83 -10.13
N THR A 53 4.39 2.46 -11.36
CA THR A 53 4.10 1.08 -11.76
C THR A 53 5.04 0.67 -12.88
N ALA A 54 5.81 -0.41 -12.67
CA ALA A 54 6.64 -1.05 -13.67
C ALA A 54 5.99 -2.37 -14.12
N GLY A 55 6.26 -2.81 -15.35
CA GLY A 55 5.62 -4.00 -15.93
C GLY A 55 4.16 -3.73 -16.31
N CYS A 56 3.89 -2.59 -16.92
CA CYS A 56 2.57 -2.26 -17.45
C CYS A 56 2.37 -2.91 -18.82
N ASP A 57 1.20 -3.46 -19.04
CA ASP A 57 0.78 -4.00 -20.34
C ASP A 57 0.41 -2.87 -21.29
N THR A 58 0.57 -3.10 -22.59
CA THR A 58 0.13 -2.18 -23.64
C THR A 58 -1.24 -2.62 -24.15
N GLU A 59 -2.22 -1.72 -24.11
CA GLU A 59 -3.56 -1.94 -24.64
C GLU A 59 -3.88 -0.87 -25.72
N ILE A 60 -4.76 -1.23 -26.64
CA ILE A 60 -5.28 -0.27 -27.65
C ILE A 60 -6.59 0.30 -27.13
N VAL A 61 -6.57 1.59 -26.77
CA VAL A 61 -7.75 2.33 -26.32
C VAL A 61 -8.02 3.47 -27.30
N ASN A 62 -9.17 3.44 -27.96
CA ASN A 62 -9.54 4.43 -28.99
C ASN A 62 -8.50 4.57 -30.10
N GLY A 63 -7.88 3.46 -30.53
CA GLY A 63 -6.86 3.42 -31.59
C GLY A 63 -5.48 3.94 -31.19
N LYS A 64 -5.23 4.18 -29.90
CA LYS A 64 -3.93 4.58 -29.35
C LYS A 64 -3.39 3.53 -28.38
N GLU A 65 -2.09 3.32 -28.42
CA GLU A 65 -1.40 2.51 -27.41
C GLU A 65 -1.37 3.24 -26.07
N VAL A 66 -1.83 2.55 -25.02
CA VAL A 66 -1.88 3.07 -23.66
C VAL A 66 -1.28 2.00 -22.73
N LEU A 67 -0.39 2.41 -21.84
CA LEU A 67 0.10 1.53 -20.78
C LEU A 67 -0.96 1.39 -19.70
N VAL A 68 -1.31 0.15 -19.37
CA VAL A 68 -2.30 -0.21 -18.35
C VAL A 68 -1.60 -0.94 -17.20
N SER A 69 -1.89 -0.51 -15.99
CA SER A 69 -1.36 -1.11 -14.78
C SER A 69 -2.37 -2.09 -14.19
N GLY A 70 -2.03 -3.37 -14.13
CA GLY A 70 -2.86 -4.39 -13.48
C GLY A 70 -3.07 -4.11 -11.98
N ASP A 71 -2.08 -3.54 -11.30
CA ASP A 71 -2.21 -3.16 -9.89
C ASP A 71 -3.19 -2.00 -9.70
N ALA A 72 -3.15 -0.98 -10.58
CA ALA A 72 -4.09 0.13 -10.55
C ALA A 72 -5.52 -0.33 -10.84
N ALA A 73 -5.70 -1.25 -11.77
CA ALA A 73 -7.00 -1.85 -12.08
C ALA A 73 -7.58 -2.57 -10.85
N ARG A 74 -6.80 -3.43 -10.20
CA ARG A 74 -7.19 -4.12 -8.96
C ARG A 74 -7.55 -3.14 -7.83
N MET A 75 -6.76 -2.08 -7.64
CA MET A 75 -7.08 -1.05 -6.63
C MET A 75 -8.40 -0.34 -6.95
N SER A 76 -8.67 -0.05 -8.24
CA SER A 76 -9.92 0.56 -8.69
C SER A 76 -11.15 -0.30 -8.39
N GLU A 77 -11.05 -1.62 -8.55
CA GLU A 77 -12.13 -2.58 -8.26
C GLU A 77 -12.58 -2.54 -6.79
N HIS A 78 -11.65 -2.23 -5.88
CA HIS A 78 -11.92 -2.15 -4.45
C HIS A 78 -12.14 -0.73 -3.94
N ALA A 79 -11.99 0.29 -4.79
CA ALA A 79 -12.27 1.68 -4.44
C ALA A 79 -13.78 1.93 -4.25
N ARG A 80 -14.14 2.82 -3.32
CA ARG A 80 -15.51 3.32 -3.14
C ARG A 80 -15.67 4.78 -3.59
N VAL A 81 -14.64 5.33 -4.18
CA VAL A 81 -14.63 6.69 -4.74
C VAL A 81 -14.19 6.59 -6.18
N ALA A 82 -14.98 7.15 -7.07
CA ALA A 82 -14.56 7.28 -8.46
C ALA A 82 -13.38 8.26 -8.55
N ILE A 83 -12.27 7.79 -9.10
CA ILE A 83 -11.06 8.57 -9.30
C ILE A 83 -10.53 8.27 -10.70
N ASP A 84 -9.99 9.29 -11.35
CA ASP A 84 -9.35 9.14 -12.66
C ASP A 84 -8.24 8.08 -12.60
N PRO A 85 -8.27 7.04 -13.45
CA PRO A 85 -7.21 6.01 -13.52
C PRO A 85 -5.81 6.60 -13.71
N MET A 86 -5.68 7.78 -14.32
CA MET A 86 -4.41 8.49 -14.45
C MET A 86 -3.89 9.02 -13.11
N LEU A 87 -4.75 9.27 -12.14
CA LEU A 87 -4.36 9.66 -10.78
C LEU A 87 -4.02 8.45 -9.91
N ILE A 88 -4.55 7.27 -10.23
CA ILE A 88 -4.23 6.03 -9.50
C ILE A 88 -2.81 5.57 -9.81
N ALA A 89 -2.43 5.53 -11.10
CA ALA A 89 -1.09 5.14 -11.54
C ALA A 89 -0.55 6.18 -12.55
N PRO A 90 -0.08 7.33 -12.08
CA PRO A 90 0.34 8.41 -12.95
C PRO A 90 1.64 8.13 -13.72
N ILE A 91 2.51 7.27 -13.19
CA ILE A 91 3.75 6.86 -13.85
C ILE A 91 3.69 5.38 -14.15
N ARG A 92 3.56 5.05 -15.43
CA ARG A 92 3.46 3.70 -15.95
C ARG A 92 4.67 3.40 -16.81
N LEU A 93 5.39 2.32 -16.49
CA LEU A 93 6.61 1.91 -17.15
C LEU A 93 6.42 0.52 -17.75
N PRO A 94 6.82 0.27 -19.00
CA PRO A 94 6.53 -1.00 -19.66
C PRO A 94 7.31 -2.18 -19.07
N SER A 95 8.60 -1.99 -18.74
CA SER A 95 9.48 -3.08 -18.33
C SER A 95 9.26 -3.48 -16.87
N PRO A 96 9.14 -4.79 -16.54
CA PRO A 96 8.95 -5.30 -15.18
C PRO A 96 10.30 -5.40 -14.42
N ILE A 97 11.01 -4.29 -14.33
CA ILE A 97 12.30 -4.15 -13.66
C ILE A 97 12.27 -3.00 -12.65
N SER A 98 13.38 -2.76 -11.96
CA SER A 98 13.48 -1.65 -11.00
C SER A 98 13.07 -0.31 -11.60
N PRO A 99 12.31 0.54 -10.88
CA PRO A 99 11.72 1.77 -11.42
C PRO A 99 12.70 2.68 -12.15
N HIS A 100 13.90 2.89 -11.61
CA HIS A 100 14.92 3.74 -12.22
C HIS A 100 15.45 3.21 -13.56
N LEU A 101 15.55 1.88 -13.69
CA LEU A 101 15.97 1.23 -14.94
C LEU A 101 14.85 1.29 -15.99
N ALA A 102 13.62 0.92 -15.61
CA ALA A 102 12.47 0.99 -16.49
C ALA A 102 12.21 2.43 -17.00
N ALA A 103 12.40 3.43 -16.14
CA ALA A 103 12.28 4.82 -16.51
C ALA A 103 13.38 5.28 -17.49
N ALA A 104 14.63 4.80 -17.28
CA ALA A 104 15.75 5.11 -18.18
C ALA A 104 15.54 4.55 -19.58
N GLU A 105 14.96 3.36 -19.73
CA GLU A 105 14.65 2.74 -21.04
C GLU A 105 13.70 3.61 -21.87
N VAL A 106 12.78 4.33 -21.23
CA VAL A 106 11.78 5.19 -21.92
C VAL A 106 12.11 6.67 -21.82
N GLY A 107 13.31 7.04 -21.35
CA GLY A 107 13.76 8.44 -21.26
C GLY A 107 13.00 9.26 -20.20
N VAL A 108 12.33 8.63 -19.22
CA VAL A 108 11.60 9.31 -18.15
C VAL A 108 12.51 9.52 -16.94
N SER A 109 12.55 10.73 -16.40
CA SER A 109 13.24 11.03 -15.15
C SER A 109 12.26 10.97 -13.99
N LEU A 110 12.51 10.04 -13.06
CA LEU A 110 11.77 9.94 -11.80
C LEU A 110 12.43 10.86 -10.75
N ARG A 111 11.65 11.75 -10.15
CA ARG A 111 12.06 12.59 -9.02
C ARG A 111 11.00 12.49 -7.94
N ALA A 112 11.41 12.27 -6.69
CA ALA A 112 10.49 12.07 -5.58
C ALA A 112 9.48 13.21 -5.42
N GLU A 113 9.91 14.47 -5.53
CA GLU A 113 9.01 15.63 -5.47
C GLU A 113 7.94 15.62 -6.57
N ARG A 114 8.32 15.26 -7.81
CA ARG A 114 7.36 15.18 -8.93
C ARG A 114 6.34 14.06 -8.70
N VAL A 115 6.80 12.91 -8.24
CA VAL A 115 5.93 11.77 -7.88
C VAL A 115 4.94 12.18 -6.78
N VAL A 116 5.43 12.86 -5.75
CA VAL A 116 4.60 13.38 -4.64
C VAL A 116 3.60 14.41 -5.13
N GLY A 117 3.98 15.27 -6.09
CA GLY A 117 3.04 16.22 -6.73
C GLY A 117 1.83 15.51 -7.34
N GLN A 118 2.07 14.40 -8.03
CA GLN A 118 0.99 13.56 -8.62
C GLN A 118 0.14 12.87 -7.54
N VAL A 119 0.77 12.35 -6.49
CA VAL A 119 0.04 11.80 -5.35
C VAL A 119 -0.84 12.87 -4.68
N ARG A 120 -0.32 14.08 -4.49
CA ARG A 120 -1.10 15.20 -3.91
C ARG A 120 -2.29 15.58 -4.79
N ALA A 121 -2.15 15.51 -6.12
CA ALA A 121 -3.29 15.70 -7.02
C ALA A 121 -4.38 14.63 -6.78
N ALA A 122 -4.02 13.36 -6.64
CA ALA A 122 -4.97 12.32 -6.25
C ALA A 122 -5.58 12.57 -4.86
N LEU A 123 -4.76 13.04 -3.92
CA LEU A 123 -5.20 13.39 -2.56
C LEU A 123 -6.17 14.58 -2.52
N SER A 124 -6.39 15.35 -3.59
CA SER A 124 -7.47 16.36 -3.65
C SER A 124 -8.86 15.73 -3.69
N THR A 125 -8.97 14.49 -4.15
CA THR A 125 -10.22 13.71 -4.11
C THR A 125 -10.58 13.41 -2.66
N ARG A 126 -11.80 13.70 -2.24
CA ARG A 126 -12.28 13.44 -0.88
C ARG A 126 -12.52 11.95 -0.67
N ALA A 127 -11.98 11.41 0.42
CA ALA A 127 -12.21 10.05 0.90
C ALA A 127 -11.84 9.96 2.38
N ASP A 128 -12.40 8.99 3.09
CA ASP A 128 -12.07 8.73 4.50
C ASP A 128 -10.72 8.03 4.63
N LEU A 129 -10.41 7.12 3.70
CA LEU A 129 -9.14 6.39 3.64
C LEU A 129 -8.48 6.52 2.28
N VAL A 130 -7.16 6.76 2.25
CA VAL A 130 -6.34 6.64 1.05
C VAL A 130 -5.12 5.77 1.31
N ILE A 131 -4.88 4.82 0.43
CA ILE A 131 -3.70 3.97 0.43
C ILE A 131 -2.76 4.44 -0.68
N VAL A 132 -1.51 4.78 -0.32
CA VAL A 132 -0.45 5.10 -1.29
C VAL A 132 0.54 3.94 -1.30
N GLU A 133 0.58 3.18 -2.37
CA GLU A 133 1.45 2.00 -2.47
C GLU A 133 2.81 2.34 -3.08
N GLY A 134 3.89 1.99 -2.38
CA GLY A 134 5.25 2.08 -2.89
C GLY A 134 5.60 0.97 -3.90
N ALA A 135 6.64 1.19 -4.71
CA ALA A 135 7.17 0.22 -5.66
C ALA A 135 8.35 -0.54 -5.05
N GLY A 136 8.30 -1.88 -5.06
CA GLY A 136 9.36 -2.73 -4.50
C GLY A 136 9.53 -2.58 -2.98
N GLY A 137 10.78 -2.64 -2.50
CA GLY A 137 11.13 -2.43 -1.10
C GLY A 137 11.43 -0.96 -0.76
N TRP A 138 11.70 -0.69 0.52
CA TRP A 138 11.86 0.66 1.06
C TRP A 138 12.99 1.47 0.39
N ARG A 139 14.13 0.84 0.12
CA ARG A 139 15.32 1.47 -0.50
C ARG A 139 15.44 1.22 -2.00
N VAL A 140 14.38 0.84 -2.68
CA VAL A 140 14.41 0.67 -4.14
C VAL A 140 14.69 2.02 -4.81
N PRO A 141 15.72 2.11 -5.68
CA PRO A 141 16.07 3.35 -6.36
C PRO A 141 14.98 3.80 -7.34
N ILE A 142 14.69 5.10 -7.34
CA ILE A 142 13.86 5.74 -8.38
C ILE A 142 14.72 6.57 -9.35
N ASN A 143 15.93 6.94 -8.92
CA ASN A 143 16.98 7.54 -9.74
C ASN A 143 18.35 7.34 -9.06
N ALA A 144 19.41 7.98 -9.56
CA ALA A 144 20.77 7.84 -9.03
C ALA A 144 20.97 8.31 -7.58
N ARG A 145 20.03 9.06 -7.00
CA ARG A 145 20.16 9.68 -5.66
C ARG A 145 18.98 9.38 -4.74
N GLU A 146 17.81 9.16 -5.28
CA GLU A 146 16.57 9.03 -4.54
C GLU A 146 16.02 7.60 -4.61
N THR A 147 15.30 7.21 -3.58
CA THR A 147 14.66 5.90 -3.40
C THR A 147 13.14 6.06 -3.17
N VAL A 148 12.41 4.97 -3.12
CA VAL A 148 10.99 4.96 -2.75
C VAL A 148 10.76 5.60 -1.37
N ALA A 149 11.72 5.47 -0.44
CA ALA A 149 11.68 6.11 0.86
C ALA A 149 11.61 7.64 0.78
N ASP A 150 12.22 8.27 -0.22
CA ASP A 150 12.20 9.72 -0.38
C ASP A 150 10.79 10.22 -0.73
N ILE A 151 10.01 9.44 -1.50
CA ILE A 151 8.59 9.71 -1.75
C ILE A 151 7.81 9.71 -0.43
N ALA A 152 7.98 8.65 0.38
CA ALA A 152 7.31 8.53 1.66
C ALA A 152 7.70 9.66 2.64
N ARG A 153 8.99 10.02 2.69
CA ARG A 153 9.50 11.12 3.51
C ARG A 153 8.89 12.47 3.14
N ILE A 154 8.73 12.77 1.85
CA ILE A 154 8.11 14.04 1.41
C ILE A 154 6.60 14.02 1.67
N LEU A 155 5.94 12.86 1.56
CA LEU A 155 4.51 12.71 1.86
C LEU A 155 4.20 12.82 3.35
N GLN A 156 5.13 12.45 4.24
CA GLN A 156 4.97 12.48 5.70
C GLN A 156 3.69 11.75 6.16
N LYS A 157 3.46 10.54 5.63
CA LYS A 157 2.32 9.72 6.03
C LYS A 157 2.79 8.49 6.81
N PRO A 158 1.99 8.04 7.81
CA PRO A 158 2.29 6.81 8.52
C PRO A 158 2.42 5.62 7.56
N VAL A 159 3.33 4.71 7.88
CA VAL A 159 3.68 3.57 7.02
C VAL A 159 3.04 2.29 7.54
N ILE A 160 2.43 1.51 6.65
CA ILE A 160 2.06 0.11 6.88
C ILE A 160 3.11 -0.75 6.19
N LEU A 161 3.78 -1.63 6.95
CA LEU A 161 4.81 -2.53 6.43
C LEU A 161 4.22 -3.88 6.05
N VAL A 162 4.41 -4.31 4.82
CA VAL A 162 4.03 -5.64 4.33
C VAL A 162 5.22 -6.58 4.40
N VAL A 163 5.05 -7.71 5.09
CA VAL A 163 6.07 -8.72 5.32
C VAL A 163 5.59 -10.06 4.79
N ARG A 164 6.23 -10.58 3.73
CA ARG A 164 6.02 -11.98 3.31
C ARG A 164 6.68 -12.90 4.33
N ILE A 165 5.88 -13.79 4.92
CA ILE A 165 6.36 -14.77 5.89
C ILE A 165 7.11 -15.87 5.14
N ARG A 166 8.40 -15.95 5.36
CA ARG A 166 9.33 -16.96 4.82
C ARG A 166 10.64 -16.92 5.60
N LEU A 167 11.52 -17.88 5.41
CA LEU A 167 12.87 -17.82 5.99
C LEU A 167 13.59 -16.54 5.58
N GLY A 168 14.17 -15.81 6.54
CA GLY A 168 14.81 -14.51 6.36
C GLY A 168 13.88 -13.29 6.55
N CYS A 169 12.56 -13.47 6.65
CA CYS A 169 11.61 -12.35 6.80
C CYS A 169 11.85 -11.51 8.05
N LEU A 170 12.30 -12.11 9.15
CA LEU A 170 12.60 -11.39 10.40
C LEU A 170 13.68 -10.33 10.18
N ASN A 171 14.80 -10.72 9.54
CA ASN A 171 15.88 -9.81 9.22
C ASN A 171 15.40 -8.66 8.30
N HIS A 172 14.70 -8.98 7.21
CA HIS A 172 14.20 -7.98 6.27
C HIS A 172 13.21 -7.02 6.92
N ALA A 173 12.30 -7.53 7.75
CA ALA A 173 11.30 -6.71 8.43
C ALA A 173 11.96 -5.74 9.44
N LEU A 174 12.90 -6.21 10.25
CA LEU A 174 13.59 -5.39 11.25
C LEU A 174 14.44 -4.32 10.61
N LEU A 175 15.24 -4.64 9.59
CA LEU A 175 16.04 -3.66 8.84
C LEU A 175 15.15 -2.61 8.16
N THR A 176 14.01 -3.03 7.59
CA THR A 176 13.08 -2.10 6.94
C THR A 176 12.40 -1.20 7.97
N ALA A 177 11.94 -1.75 9.10
CA ALA A 177 11.31 -0.97 10.16
C ALA A 177 12.29 0.04 10.79
N GLU A 178 13.55 -0.36 11.00
CA GLU A 178 14.61 0.53 11.45
C GLU A 178 14.83 1.68 10.46
N ALA A 179 14.92 1.37 9.16
CA ALA A 179 15.08 2.36 8.11
C ALA A 179 13.89 3.35 8.05
N ILE A 180 12.64 2.88 8.18
CA ILE A 180 11.44 3.73 8.22
C ILE A 180 11.51 4.70 9.40
N ARG A 181 11.83 4.20 10.60
CA ARG A 181 11.94 5.03 11.81
C ARG A 181 13.09 6.04 11.72
N ARG A 182 14.25 5.61 11.20
CA ARG A 182 15.42 6.48 10.96
C ARG A 182 15.13 7.57 9.96
N ASP A 183 14.26 7.32 8.99
CA ASP A 183 13.79 8.32 8.02
C ASP A 183 12.75 9.29 8.61
N GLY A 184 12.46 9.20 9.91
CA GLY A 184 11.54 10.09 10.64
C GLY A 184 10.06 9.79 10.42
N LEU A 185 9.70 8.59 9.99
CA LEU A 185 8.33 8.20 9.72
C LEU A 185 7.79 7.25 10.80
N GLN A 186 6.50 7.41 11.08
CA GLN A 186 5.78 6.52 11.96
C GLN A 186 5.46 5.19 11.25
N LEU A 187 5.81 4.07 11.88
CA LEU A 187 5.30 2.77 11.50
C LEU A 187 3.94 2.57 12.20
N ALA A 188 2.84 2.61 11.42
CA ALA A 188 1.47 2.51 11.95
C ALA A 188 1.05 1.06 12.26
N GLY A 189 1.73 0.10 11.66
CA GLY A 189 1.48 -1.32 11.83
C GLY A 189 2.13 -2.12 10.71
N TRP A 190 1.93 -3.43 10.75
CA TRP A 190 2.43 -4.32 9.72
C TRP A 190 1.40 -5.40 9.38
N VAL A 191 1.53 -5.99 8.19
CA VAL A 191 0.68 -7.07 7.69
C VAL A 191 1.58 -8.22 7.27
N ALA A 192 1.27 -9.41 7.77
CA ALA A 192 1.88 -10.64 7.30
C ALA A 192 1.17 -11.17 6.05
N THR A 193 1.91 -11.61 5.06
CA THR A 193 1.38 -12.30 3.89
C THR A 193 2.02 -13.68 3.75
N VAL A 194 1.22 -14.68 3.48
CA VAL A 194 1.67 -16.04 3.14
C VAL A 194 1.34 -16.24 1.67
N LEU A 195 2.36 -16.31 0.83
CA LEU A 195 2.20 -16.36 -0.63
C LEU A 195 2.46 -17.75 -1.22
N ASP A 196 2.92 -18.68 -0.39
CA ASP A 196 3.21 -20.06 -0.75
C ASP A 196 2.47 -21.01 0.19
N ASP A 197 2.22 -22.23 -0.25
CA ASP A 197 1.56 -23.29 0.52
C ASP A 197 2.54 -24.26 1.21
N ASP A 198 3.83 -23.96 1.17
CA ASP A 198 4.91 -24.79 1.70
C ASP A 198 5.18 -24.58 3.21
N GLN A 199 4.53 -23.58 3.82
CA GLN A 199 4.74 -23.26 5.23
C GLN A 199 3.67 -23.86 6.14
N THR A 200 4.10 -24.44 7.26
CA THR A 200 3.17 -24.92 8.27
C THR A 200 2.62 -23.77 9.11
N ALA A 201 1.39 -23.94 9.63
CA ALA A 201 0.76 -22.94 10.50
C ALA A 201 1.64 -22.60 11.72
N GLY A 202 2.29 -23.60 12.34
CA GLY A 202 3.17 -23.35 13.48
C GLY A 202 4.41 -22.52 13.14
N MET A 203 4.96 -22.64 11.92
CA MET A 203 6.08 -21.77 11.47
C MET A 203 5.59 -20.35 11.24
N ILE A 204 4.42 -20.18 10.65
CA ILE A 204 3.82 -18.86 10.40
C ILE A 204 3.58 -18.16 11.75
N ASP A 205 2.95 -18.84 12.71
CA ASP A 205 2.66 -18.30 14.05
C ASP A 205 3.93 -17.90 14.79
N ALA A 206 4.97 -18.77 14.79
CA ALA A 206 6.23 -18.49 15.45
C ALA A 206 6.94 -17.24 14.85
N GLN A 207 6.94 -17.10 13.53
CA GLN A 207 7.53 -15.92 12.86
C GLN A 207 6.71 -14.65 13.14
N CYS A 208 5.37 -14.72 13.08
CA CYS A 208 4.50 -13.60 13.39
C CYS A 208 4.64 -13.15 14.86
N THR A 209 4.70 -14.06 15.81
CA THR A 209 4.97 -13.76 17.23
C THR A 209 6.30 -13.06 17.41
N SER A 210 7.36 -13.60 16.80
CA SER A 210 8.70 -13.01 16.84
C SER A 210 8.76 -11.60 16.23
N LEU A 211 8.00 -11.35 15.14
CA LEU A 211 7.88 -10.03 14.53
C LEU A 211 7.11 -9.05 15.43
N ALA A 212 5.99 -9.48 16.01
CA ALA A 212 5.17 -8.65 16.88
C ALA A 212 5.97 -8.14 18.09
N GLU A 213 6.73 -9.01 18.73
CA GLU A 213 7.60 -8.66 19.86
C GLU A 213 8.66 -7.62 19.50
N ARG A 214 9.26 -7.72 18.31
CA ARG A 214 10.38 -6.88 17.90
C ARG A 214 9.98 -5.58 17.19
N LEU A 215 8.92 -5.61 16.38
CA LEU A 215 8.46 -4.43 15.68
C LEU A 215 7.78 -3.43 16.61
N GLN A 216 7.19 -3.89 17.73
CA GLN A 216 6.54 -3.05 18.74
C GLN A 216 5.46 -2.12 18.17
N VAL A 217 4.78 -2.58 17.13
CA VAL A 217 3.63 -1.95 16.51
C VAL A 217 2.60 -3.02 16.15
N PRO A 218 1.31 -2.69 16.02
CA PRO A 218 0.25 -3.67 15.79
C PRO A 218 0.48 -4.53 14.55
N CYS A 219 0.27 -5.84 14.67
CA CYS A 219 -0.02 -6.69 13.52
C CYS A 219 -1.46 -6.43 13.09
N LEU A 220 -1.64 -5.85 11.91
CA LEU A 220 -2.96 -5.50 11.37
C LEU A 220 -3.71 -6.73 10.82
N GLY A 221 -3.00 -7.82 10.54
CA GLY A 221 -3.56 -9.07 10.08
C GLY A 221 -2.52 -10.01 9.48
N VAL A 222 -2.90 -11.28 9.37
CA VAL A 222 -2.16 -12.33 8.69
C VAL A 222 -3.01 -12.79 7.51
N LEU A 223 -2.56 -12.54 6.29
CA LEU A 223 -3.25 -12.94 5.08
C LEU A 223 -2.73 -14.30 4.63
N PRO A 224 -3.56 -15.36 4.72
CA PRO A 224 -3.16 -16.71 4.37
C PRO A 224 -2.98 -16.87 2.85
N PHE A 225 -2.24 -17.89 2.46
CA PHE A 225 -2.17 -18.31 1.07
C PHE A 225 -3.57 -18.68 0.55
N GLN A 226 -3.88 -18.21 -0.65
CA GLN A 226 -5.11 -18.55 -1.35
C GLN A 226 -4.78 -18.98 -2.79
N LYS A 227 -5.24 -20.17 -3.20
CA LYS A 227 -5.12 -20.63 -4.59
C LYS A 227 -5.87 -19.74 -5.58
N SER A 228 -7.00 -19.18 -5.14
CA SER A 228 -7.76 -18.16 -5.87
C SER A 228 -7.95 -16.97 -4.94
N LEU A 229 -7.41 -15.82 -5.33
CA LEU A 229 -7.40 -14.63 -4.50
C LEU A 229 -8.82 -14.07 -4.33
N ASP A 230 -9.32 -14.08 -3.09
CA ASP A 230 -10.56 -13.41 -2.69
C ASP A 230 -10.28 -12.31 -1.66
N VAL A 231 -10.14 -11.10 -2.17
CA VAL A 231 -9.86 -9.90 -1.37
C VAL A 231 -10.97 -9.61 -0.35
N ASN A 232 -12.24 -9.94 -0.65
CA ASN A 232 -13.35 -9.69 0.27
C ASN A 232 -13.27 -10.61 1.50
N THR A 233 -12.91 -11.87 1.31
CA THR A 233 -12.63 -12.79 2.43
C THR A 233 -11.42 -12.29 3.22
N LEU A 234 -10.31 -11.90 2.58
CA LEU A 234 -9.14 -11.38 3.25
C LEU A 234 -9.44 -10.10 4.05
N ALA A 235 -10.37 -9.26 3.60
CA ALA A 235 -10.77 -8.04 4.30
C ALA A 235 -11.37 -8.29 5.70
N THR A 236 -11.84 -9.50 5.98
CA THR A 236 -12.30 -9.89 7.33
C THR A 236 -11.17 -10.22 8.28
N LEU A 237 -9.98 -10.53 7.74
CA LEU A 237 -8.79 -10.93 8.49
C LEU A 237 -7.82 -9.78 8.77
N ILE A 238 -8.10 -8.58 8.24
CA ILE A 238 -7.28 -7.38 8.43
C ILE A 238 -8.05 -6.30 9.18
N ARG A 239 -7.31 -5.44 9.90
CA ARG A 239 -7.83 -4.25 10.56
C ARG A 239 -7.10 -3.01 10.08
N LEU A 240 -7.79 -1.87 10.09
CA LEU A 240 -7.14 -0.58 9.91
C LEU A 240 -6.40 -0.17 11.19
N PRO A 241 -5.33 0.64 11.12
CA PRO A 241 -4.58 1.06 12.31
C PRO A 241 -5.46 1.67 13.42
N ASP A 242 -6.47 2.46 13.07
CA ASP A 242 -7.36 3.10 14.06
C ASP A 242 -8.28 2.09 14.78
N GLU A 243 -8.63 0.97 14.15
CA GLU A 243 -9.39 -0.09 14.81
C GLU A 243 -8.61 -0.75 15.94
N MET A 244 -7.27 -0.67 15.89
CA MET A 244 -6.40 -1.20 16.94
C MET A 244 -6.33 -0.30 18.17
N ASN A 245 -6.52 1.01 17.98
CA ASN A 245 -6.48 2.01 19.05
C ASN A 245 -7.78 2.08 19.86
N THR A 246 -8.89 1.57 19.34
CA THR A 246 -10.21 1.57 20.01
C THR A 246 -10.49 0.29 20.81
N ALA A 247 -9.60 -0.71 20.76
CA ALA A 247 -9.75 -2.00 21.43
C ALA A 247 -8.94 -2.14 22.73
N SER A 248 -8.38 -1.04 23.26
CA SER A 248 -7.63 -0.95 24.53
C SER A 248 -8.42 -0.27 25.63
#